data_59dba109b0451eb0cfb4629e23381436
#
_entry.id   59dba109b0451eb0cfb4629e23381436
#
_cell.length_a   1.000
_cell.length_b   1.000
_cell.length_c   1.000
_cell.angle_alpha   90.00
_cell.angle_beta   90.00
_cell.angle_gamma   90.00
#
_symmetry.space_group_name_H-M   'P 1'
#
loop_
_entity.id
_entity.type
_entity.pdbx_description
1 polymer ?
#
loop_
_entity_poly.entity_id
_entity_poly.type
_entity_poly.pdbx_seq_one_letter_code
_entity_poly.pdbx_strand_id
1 'polypeptide(L)'
;MKYIIRVFLILLLPASLLAQSLTDVSVKREREFTGAGLYGYMNGGADLYLEYGVYKLTTKDLVYKGQEYTLDIYELPSPEDAYGIYSLHVFKCLRTDTLGCIDCLSAYQLQTVSNNKYYSMVFPSGSAAARKTADELLHLYVPADGAAPAIPEVLGLKTPYSGIVRFARGPLSASSVQPSLQDMLDGIKFTGLWHVTDKATKENRAFIYFSDNEMLSELKKRVPEADIIQSGEKLLYIKCREKEALPQSSSPF
;
A
#
# COMPACT_ATOMS: atom_id res chain seq x y z
N MET A 1 58.90 -35.24 15.65
CA MET A 1 57.47 -35.31 15.34
C MET A 1 56.74 -34.32 16.28
N LYS A 2 56.41 -33.11 15.80
CA LYS A 2 55.74 -32.08 16.60
C LYS A 2 54.28 -32.02 16.13
N TYR A 3 53.33 -32.38 16.97
CA TYR A 3 51.88 -32.26 16.70
C TYR A 3 51.45 -30.80 16.97
N ILE A 4 50.99 -30.12 15.93
CA ILE A 4 50.37 -28.81 16.01
C ILE A 4 48.89 -29.05 16.25
N ILE A 5 48.41 -28.80 17.48
CA ILE A 5 46.99 -28.76 17.82
C ILE A 5 46.45 -27.43 17.34
N ARG A 6 45.65 -27.44 16.24
CA ARG A 6 44.85 -26.29 15.83
C ARG A 6 43.61 -26.25 16.68
N VAL A 7 43.55 -25.31 17.62
CA VAL A 7 42.33 -24.98 18.37
C VAL A 7 41.42 -24.19 17.41
N PHE A 8 40.31 -24.80 17.02
CA PHE A 8 39.22 -24.13 16.31
C PHE A 8 38.40 -23.37 17.34
N LEU A 9 38.65 -22.05 17.46
CA LEU A 9 37.82 -21.16 18.25
C LEU A 9 36.52 -20.90 17.48
N ILE A 10 35.46 -21.67 17.76
CA ILE A 10 34.11 -21.39 17.25
C ILE A 10 33.59 -20.17 17.99
N LEU A 11 33.54 -19.02 17.30
CA LEU A 11 32.85 -17.83 17.76
C LEU A 11 31.33 -18.13 17.75
N LEU A 12 30.82 -18.57 18.89
CA LEU A 12 29.40 -18.57 19.20
C LEU A 12 28.99 -17.10 19.38
N LEU A 13 28.58 -16.43 18.29
CA LEU A 13 27.88 -15.15 18.37
C LEU A 13 26.57 -15.40 19.12
N PRO A 14 26.29 -14.63 20.19
CA PRO A 14 25.11 -14.88 20.98
C PRO A 14 23.85 -14.55 20.18
N ALA A 15 23.00 -15.54 19.97
CA ALA A 15 21.64 -15.41 19.47
C ALA A 15 20.74 -14.52 20.41
N SER A 16 21.30 -14.06 21.52
CA SER A 16 20.64 -13.25 22.54
C SER A 16 20.38 -11.78 22.16
N LEU A 17 21.03 -11.24 21.12
CA LEU A 17 20.84 -9.83 20.72
C LEU A 17 19.48 -9.57 20.05
N LEU A 18 18.90 -10.54 19.35
CA LEU A 18 17.57 -10.41 18.74
C LEU A 18 16.44 -10.64 19.76
N ALA A 19 16.68 -11.43 20.80
CA ALA A 19 15.68 -11.66 21.85
C ALA A 19 15.53 -10.49 22.83
N GLN A 20 16.57 -9.67 23.00
CA GLN A 20 16.52 -8.51 23.91
C GLN A 20 15.68 -7.36 23.39
N SER A 21 15.48 -7.21 22.08
CA SER A 21 14.73 -6.10 21.51
C SER A 21 13.21 -6.19 21.71
N LEU A 22 12.63 -7.39 21.79
CA LEU A 22 11.19 -7.59 22.04
C LEU A 22 10.81 -7.40 23.52
N THR A 23 11.75 -7.55 24.47
CA THR A 23 11.49 -7.39 25.91
C THR A 23 11.24 -5.94 26.32
N ASP A 24 11.65 -4.96 25.51
CA ASP A 24 11.51 -3.54 25.80
C ASP A 24 10.18 -2.94 25.28
N VAL A 25 9.38 -3.72 24.52
CA VAL A 25 8.09 -3.30 24.00
C VAL A 25 6.98 -3.69 24.97
N SER A 26 6.27 -2.70 25.50
CA SER A 26 5.08 -2.93 26.33
C SER A 26 3.82 -2.77 25.48
N VAL A 27 3.03 -3.84 25.34
CA VAL A 27 1.71 -3.81 24.72
C VAL A 27 0.69 -3.39 25.79
N LYS A 28 0.15 -2.17 25.68
CA LYS A 28 -0.85 -1.64 26.61
C LYS A 28 -2.24 -2.18 26.30
N ARG A 29 -2.54 -2.33 25.03
CA ARG A 29 -3.82 -2.84 24.54
C ARG A 29 -3.64 -3.47 23.18
N GLU A 30 -4.33 -4.58 22.95
CA GLU A 30 -4.46 -5.22 21.66
C GLU A 30 -5.94 -5.52 21.37
N ARG A 31 -6.38 -5.26 20.16
CA ARG A 31 -7.75 -5.51 19.71
C ARG A 31 -7.72 -6.08 18.31
N GLU A 32 -8.70 -6.93 18.01
CA GLU A 32 -8.90 -7.48 16.69
C GLU A 32 -10.29 -7.14 16.17
N PHE A 33 -10.39 -6.85 14.89
CA PHE A 33 -11.63 -6.54 14.19
C PHE A 33 -11.68 -7.37 12.91
N THR A 34 -12.83 -7.94 12.61
CA THR A 34 -13.07 -8.76 11.41
C THR A 34 -14.39 -8.37 10.76
N GLY A 35 -14.46 -8.44 9.43
CA GLY A 35 -15.68 -8.15 8.66
C GLY A 35 -16.33 -6.82 9.08
N ALA A 36 -17.64 -6.85 9.37
CA ALA A 36 -18.38 -5.66 9.80
C ALA A 36 -17.88 -5.04 11.12
N GLY A 37 -17.08 -5.74 11.91
CA GLY A 37 -16.44 -5.19 13.10
C GLY A 37 -15.51 -4.01 12.82
N LEU A 38 -15.00 -3.88 11.56
CA LEU A 38 -14.18 -2.74 11.14
C LEU A 38 -14.92 -1.40 11.29
N TYR A 39 -16.24 -1.36 11.12
CA TYR A 39 -17.02 -0.14 11.35
C TYR A 39 -16.92 0.37 12.79
N GLY A 40 -16.73 -0.53 13.77
CA GLY A 40 -16.50 -0.15 15.16
C GLY A 40 -15.16 0.53 15.42
N TYR A 41 -14.20 0.40 14.49
CA TYR A 41 -12.88 1.02 14.59
C TYR A 41 -12.77 2.30 13.74
N MET A 42 -13.19 2.27 12.47
CA MET A 42 -12.96 3.34 11.51
C MET A 42 -14.23 3.96 10.90
N ASN A 43 -15.42 3.65 11.45
CA ASN A 43 -16.72 4.16 10.96
C ASN A 43 -16.90 3.93 9.45
N GLY A 44 -17.41 4.94 8.71
CA GLY A 44 -17.64 4.86 7.27
C GLY A 44 -16.38 4.64 6.41
N GLY A 45 -15.18 4.80 6.98
CA GLY A 45 -13.93 4.43 6.29
C GLY A 45 -13.81 2.93 6.02
N ALA A 46 -14.54 2.09 6.75
CA ALA A 46 -14.48 0.63 6.62
C ALA A 46 -14.87 0.12 5.22
N ASP A 47 -15.79 0.81 4.52
CA ASP A 47 -16.25 0.40 3.18
C ASP A 47 -15.09 0.20 2.20
N LEU A 48 -14.14 1.14 2.19
CA LEU A 48 -12.97 1.08 1.33
C LEU A 48 -12.08 -0.14 1.66
N TYR A 49 -11.85 -0.40 2.95
CA TYR A 49 -11.03 -1.52 3.39
C TYR A 49 -11.71 -2.87 3.13
N LEU A 50 -13.05 -2.92 3.29
CA LEU A 50 -13.85 -4.10 2.97
C LEU A 50 -13.89 -4.36 1.45
N GLU A 51 -13.86 -3.34 0.61
CA GLU A 51 -13.75 -3.50 -0.85
C GLU A 51 -12.44 -4.19 -1.24
N TYR A 52 -11.32 -3.89 -0.57
CA TYR A 52 -10.06 -4.62 -0.74
C TYR A 52 -10.05 -6.01 -0.07
N GLY A 53 -11.10 -6.35 0.67
CA GLY A 53 -11.24 -7.65 1.31
C GLY A 53 -10.45 -7.79 2.61
N VAL A 54 -10.22 -6.69 3.36
CA VAL A 54 -9.62 -6.81 4.70
C VAL A 54 -10.45 -7.78 5.53
N TYR A 55 -9.87 -8.91 5.87
CA TYR A 55 -10.54 -9.92 6.67
C TYR A 55 -10.19 -9.82 8.16
N LYS A 56 -9.05 -9.18 8.49
CA LYS A 56 -8.63 -8.97 9.87
C LYS A 56 -7.83 -7.66 9.99
N LEU A 57 -8.13 -6.90 11.04
CA LEU A 57 -7.33 -5.79 11.55
C LEU A 57 -6.90 -6.13 12.98
N THR A 58 -5.61 -6.11 13.24
CA THR A 58 -5.06 -6.13 14.60
C THR A 58 -4.50 -4.75 14.92
N THR A 59 -5.02 -4.09 15.96
CA THR A 59 -4.50 -2.80 16.44
C THR A 59 -3.84 -2.98 17.80
N LYS A 60 -2.68 -2.37 17.98
CA LYS A 60 -1.85 -2.45 19.19
C LYS A 60 -1.48 -1.05 19.67
N ASP A 61 -1.81 -0.74 20.92
CA ASP A 61 -1.27 0.42 21.61
C ASP A 61 0.03 -0.01 22.33
N LEU A 62 1.15 0.53 21.89
CA LEU A 62 2.48 0.12 22.31
C LEU A 62 3.19 1.23 23.08
N VAL A 63 4.03 0.86 24.04
CA VAL A 63 5.04 1.76 24.60
C VAL A 63 6.42 1.18 24.33
N TYR A 64 7.27 1.96 23.72
CA TYR A 64 8.65 1.60 23.40
C TYR A 64 9.57 2.78 23.63
N LYS A 65 10.65 2.58 24.40
CA LYS A 65 11.59 3.64 24.78
C LYS A 65 10.91 4.89 25.35
N GLY A 66 9.85 4.66 26.15
CA GLY A 66 9.12 5.74 26.83
C GLY A 66 8.18 6.55 25.93
N GLN A 67 7.93 6.14 24.70
CA GLN A 67 7.00 6.78 23.78
C GLN A 67 5.86 5.83 23.41
N GLU A 68 4.69 6.41 23.12
CA GLU A 68 3.49 5.67 22.74
C GLU A 68 3.37 5.58 21.22
N TYR A 69 2.91 4.42 20.73
CA TYR A 69 2.69 4.12 19.32
C TYR A 69 1.37 3.39 19.16
N THR A 70 0.66 3.66 18.08
CA THR A 70 -0.45 2.80 17.64
C THR A 70 -0.02 2.09 16.36
N LEU A 71 0.00 0.76 16.39
CA LEU A 71 0.29 -0.09 15.25
C LEU A 71 -0.97 -0.80 14.79
N ASP A 72 -1.37 -0.52 13.57
CA ASP A 72 -2.44 -1.23 12.86
C ASP A 72 -1.85 -2.18 11.83
N ILE A 73 -2.28 -3.43 11.85
CA ILE A 73 -1.89 -4.48 10.92
C ILE A 73 -3.14 -4.99 10.22
N TYR A 74 -3.28 -4.69 8.95
CA TYR A 74 -4.37 -5.14 8.11
C TYR A 74 -3.94 -6.39 7.33
N GLU A 75 -4.74 -7.45 7.40
CA GLU A 75 -4.53 -8.69 6.66
C GLU A 75 -5.53 -8.78 5.52
N LEU A 76 -5.03 -9.03 4.30
CA LEU A 76 -5.77 -8.95 3.05
C LEU A 76 -5.63 -10.23 2.22
N PRO A 77 -6.49 -10.46 1.20
CA PRO A 77 -6.43 -11.66 0.37
C PRO A 77 -5.16 -11.78 -0.47
N SER A 78 -4.59 -10.66 -0.90
CA SER A 78 -3.41 -10.65 -1.78
C SER A 78 -2.43 -9.51 -1.46
N PRO A 79 -1.16 -9.61 -1.91
CA PRO A 79 -0.21 -8.51 -1.82
C PRO A 79 -0.65 -7.26 -2.57
N GLU A 80 -1.36 -7.39 -3.70
CA GLU A 80 -1.90 -6.28 -4.48
C GLU A 80 -2.98 -5.52 -3.68
N ASP A 81 -3.83 -6.23 -2.92
CA ASP A 81 -4.84 -5.61 -2.07
C ASP A 81 -4.19 -4.81 -0.93
N ALA A 82 -3.17 -5.37 -0.30
CA ALA A 82 -2.40 -4.67 0.73
C ALA A 82 -1.71 -3.42 0.17
N TYR A 83 -1.10 -3.53 -1.00
CA TYR A 83 -0.53 -2.40 -1.72
C TYR A 83 -1.60 -1.38 -2.11
N GLY A 84 -2.78 -1.82 -2.51
CA GLY A 84 -3.90 -0.94 -2.87
C GLY A 84 -4.21 0.03 -1.74
N ILE A 85 -4.48 -0.47 -0.53
CA ILE A 85 -4.72 0.38 0.63
C ILE A 85 -3.53 1.29 0.90
N TYR A 86 -2.31 0.74 0.98
CA TYR A 86 -1.10 1.52 1.18
C TYR A 86 -1.00 2.67 0.16
N SER A 87 -1.19 2.39 -1.12
CA SER A 87 -1.03 3.34 -2.22
C SER A 87 -2.00 4.53 -2.15
N LEU A 88 -3.15 4.38 -1.50
CA LEU A 88 -4.13 5.45 -1.26
C LEU A 88 -3.78 6.33 -0.06
N HIS A 89 -2.99 5.79 0.90
CA HIS A 89 -2.65 6.49 2.14
C HIS A 89 -1.24 7.13 2.11
N VAL A 90 -0.44 6.84 1.08
CA VAL A 90 0.92 7.38 0.94
C VAL A 90 0.86 8.85 0.55
N PHE A 91 1.35 9.72 1.45
CA PHE A 91 1.36 11.17 1.22
C PHE A 91 2.57 11.83 1.88
N LYS A 92 3.28 12.68 1.14
CA LYS A 92 4.44 13.46 1.61
C LYS A 92 5.47 12.63 2.37
N CYS A 93 5.90 11.53 1.77
CA CYS A 93 6.95 10.69 2.35
C CYS A 93 8.25 11.49 2.49
N LEU A 94 8.80 11.50 3.71
CA LEU A 94 10.12 12.07 4.01
C LEU A 94 11.23 11.09 3.62
N ARG A 95 10.93 9.80 3.67
CA ARG A 95 11.80 8.68 3.34
C ARG A 95 10.97 7.52 2.83
N THR A 96 11.55 6.74 1.93
CA THR A 96 10.95 5.52 1.38
C THR A 96 11.99 4.39 1.29
N ASP A 97 11.52 3.14 1.30
CA ASP A 97 12.28 1.90 1.02
C ASP A 97 13.39 1.57 2.03
N THR A 98 13.12 1.68 3.31
CA THR A 98 14.09 1.35 4.37
C THR A 98 13.83 0.02 5.07
N LEU A 99 12.61 -0.52 4.96
CA LEU A 99 12.21 -1.80 5.57
C LEU A 99 12.48 -3.02 4.68
N GLY A 100 13.18 -2.87 3.55
CA GLY A 100 13.39 -3.93 2.57
C GLY A 100 12.17 -4.23 1.70
N CYS A 101 11.11 -3.47 1.87
CA CYS A 101 9.87 -3.47 1.09
C CYS A 101 9.44 -2.03 0.83
N ILE A 102 8.27 -1.82 0.21
CA ILE A 102 7.77 -0.45 -0.04
C ILE A 102 7.32 0.18 1.27
N ASP A 103 7.92 1.30 1.67
CA ASP A 103 7.54 2.07 2.85
C ASP A 103 7.31 3.56 2.57
N CYS A 104 6.64 4.23 3.50
CA CYS A 104 6.49 5.69 3.52
C CYS A 104 6.58 6.19 4.96
N LEU A 105 7.65 6.91 5.27
CA LEU A 105 7.77 7.66 6.52
C LEU A 105 7.30 9.09 6.31
N SER A 106 6.27 9.51 7.04
CA SER A 106 5.80 10.89 7.12
C SER A 106 6.19 11.54 8.47
N ALA A 107 5.64 12.72 8.76
CA ALA A 107 5.94 13.42 10.02
C ALA A 107 5.50 12.63 11.27
N TYR A 108 4.36 11.94 11.20
CA TYR A 108 3.71 11.29 12.35
C TYR A 108 3.29 9.83 12.09
N GLN A 109 3.67 9.28 10.95
CA GLN A 109 3.25 7.95 10.55
C GLN A 109 4.32 7.26 9.72
N LEU A 110 4.54 5.97 9.99
CA LEU A 110 5.33 5.07 9.16
C LEU A 110 4.40 3.98 8.64
N GLN A 111 4.39 3.79 7.33
CA GLN A 111 3.54 2.84 6.65
C GLN A 111 4.38 1.92 5.78
N THR A 112 3.99 0.65 5.68
CA THR A 112 4.65 -0.30 4.78
C THR A 112 3.71 -1.41 4.35
N VAL A 113 4.10 -2.10 3.29
CA VAL A 113 3.47 -3.33 2.82
C VAL A 113 4.49 -4.45 2.86
N SER A 114 4.09 -5.58 3.40
CA SER A 114 4.88 -6.81 3.38
C SER A 114 3.96 -8.00 3.16
N ASN A 115 4.17 -8.73 2.08
CA ASN A 115 3.29 -9.80 1.63
C ASN A 115 1.85 -9.29 1.49
N ASN A 116 0.87 -10.00 2.05
CA ASN A 116 -0.54 -9.62 2.04
C ASN A 116 -0.95 -8.78 3.26
N LYS A 117 -0.02 -8.01 3.84
CA LYS A 117 -0.29 -7.17 5.01
C LYS A 117 0.10 -5.72 4.75
N TYR A 118 -0.79 -4.81 5.18
CA TYR A 118 -0.51 -3.39 5.28
C TYR A 118 -0.32 -3.03 6.74
N TYR A 119 0.77 -2.31 7.03
CA TYR A 119 1.15 -1.85 8.35
C TYR A 119 1.07 -0.33 8.40
N SER A 120 0.44 0.19 9.45
CA SER A 120 0.38 1.62 9.72
C SER A 120 0.77 1.87 11.17
N MET A 121 1.87 2.56 11.41
CA MET A 121 2.33 2.95 12.73
C MET A 121 2.24 4.45 12.90
N VAL A 122 1.40 4.89 13.83
CA VAL A 122 1.23 6.30 14.21
C VAL A 122 1.99 6.57 15.49
N PHE A 123 2.62 7.76 15.57
CA PHE A 123 3.38 8.20 16.75
C PHE A 123 3.12 9.67 17.05
N PRO A 124 3.20 10.10 18.34
CA PRO A 124 2.67 11.38 18.81
C PRO A 124 3.57 12.57 18.44
N SER A 125 4.84 12.34 18.12
CA SER A 125 5.82 13.40 17.91
C SER A 125 6.47 13.31 16.53
N GLY A 126 6.48 14.42 15.79
CA GLY A 126 7.20 14.57 14.53
C GLY A 126 8.73 14.72 14.67
N SER A 127 9.31 14.49 15.85
CA SER A 127 10.75 14.59 16.08
C SER A 127 11.55 13.51 15.32
N ALA A 128 12.79 13.78 15.00
CA ALA A 128 13.68 12.80 14.36
C ALA A 128 13.89 11.56 15.26
N ALA A 129 13.93 11.75 16.58
CA ALA A 129 14.05 10.65 17.54
C ALA A 129 12.83 9.75 17.50
N ALA A 130 11.59 10.29 17.51
CA ALA A 130 10.35 9.50 17.44
C ALA A 130 10.27 8.71 16.12
N ARG A 131 10.61 9.34 14.98
CA ARG A 131 10.64 8.67 13.69
C ARG A 131 11.65 7.51 13.65
N LYS A 132 12.86 7.73 14.19
CA LYS A 132 13.87 6.67 14.27
C LYS A 132 13.39 5.51 15.14
N THR A 133 12.79 5.81 16.29
CA THR A 133 12.28 4.79 17.20
C THR A 133 11.06 4.05 16.60
N ALA A 134 10.20 4.74 15.83
CA ALA A 134 9.11 4.10 15.09
C ALA A 134 9.64 3.11 14.05
N ASP A 135 10.70 3.46 13.36
CA ASP A 135 11.38 2.60 12.38
C ASP A 135 11.94 1.33 13.05
N GLU A 136 12.69 1.49 14.14
CA GLU A 136 13.22 0.38 14.93
C GLU A 136 12.10 -0.54 15.43
N LEU A 137 11.01 0.05 15.92
CA LEU A 137 9.86 -0.70 16.45
C LEU A 137 9.12 -1.46 15.36
N LEU A 138 8.88 -0.83 14.20
CA LEU A 138 8.16 -1.48 13.10
C LEU A 138 8.93 -2.69 12.52
N HIS A 139 10.26 -2.63 12.50
CA HIS A 139 11.10 -3.76 12.10
C HIS A 139 10.90 -5.04 12.94
N LEU A 140 10.37 -4.90 14.18
CA LEU A 140 10.06 -6.07 15.02
C LEU A 140 8.77 -6.78 14.60
N TYR A 141 7.92 -6.13 13.83
CA TYR A 141 6.60 -6.63 13.40
C TYR A 141 6.55 -7.00 11.92
N VAL A 142 7.39 -6.38 11.10
CA VAL A 142 7.44 -6.66 9.66
C VAL A 142 8.42 -7.82 9.41
N PRO A 143 7.99 -8.90 8.73
CA PRO A 143 8.87 -10.01 8.40
C PRO A 143 10.07 -9.58 7.57
N ALA A 144 11.27 -10.09 7.91
CA ALA A 144 12.50 -9.75 7.20
C ALA A 144 12.53 -10.27 5.74
N ASP A 145 11.78 -11.33 5.47
CA ASP A 145 11.59 -11.95 4.14
C ASP A 145 10.34 -11.47 3.42
N GLY A 146 9.69 -10.42 3.94
CA GLY A 146 8.50 -9.84 3.35
C GLY A 146 8.79 -9.17 2.01
N ALA A 147 7.87 -9.29 1.07
CA ALA A 147 7.96 -8.71 -0.26
C ALA A 147 6.80 -7.74 -0.54
N ALA A 148 7.10 -6.70 -1.31
CA ALA A 148 6.08 -5.87 -1.95
C ALA A 148 5.51 -6.60 -3.19
N PRO A 149 4.27 -6.29 -3.61
CA PRO A 149 3.72 -6.87 -4.82
C PRO A 149 4.52 -6.46 -6.06
N ALA A 150 4.56 -7.34 -7.05
CA ALA A 150 5.14 -7.03 -8.33
C ALA A 150 4.25 -6.02 -9.07
N ILE A 151 4.81 -4.85 -9.37
CA ILE A 151 4.14 -3.86 -10.22
C ILE A 151 4.20 -4.35 -11.66
N PRO A 152 3.08 -4.40 -12.41
CA PRO A 152 3.07 -4.90 -13.78
C PRO A 152 4.05 -4.15 -14.70
N GLU A 153 4.92 -4.89 -15.37
CA GLU A 153 5.92 -4.32 -16.30
C GLU A 153 5.27 -3.54 -17.45
N VAL A 154 4.05 -3.93 -17.84
CA VAL A 154 3.27 -3.24 -18.89
C VAL A 154 3.03 -1.76 -18.58
N LEU A 155 3.08 -1.33 -17.33
CA LEU A 155 2.98 0.08 -16.95
C LEU A 155 4.18 0.90 -17.45
N GLY A 156 5.24 0.26 -17.91
CA GLY A 156 6.38 0.89 -18.59
C GLY A 156 7.15 1.88 -17.72
N LEU A 157 7.20 1.64 -16.42
CA LEU A 157 7.95 2.49 -15.49
C LEU A 157 9.45 2.25 -15.67
N LYS A 158 10.20 3.32 -15.92
CA LYS A 158 11.68 3.26 -16.04
C LYS A 158 12.33 2.88 -14.71
N THR A 159 11.74 3.31 -13.62
CA THR A 159 12.08 2.95 -12.24
C THR A 159 10.80 2.89 -11.42
N PRO A 160 10.74 2.18 -10.28
CA PRO A 160 9.57 2.15 -9.40
C PRO A 160 9.08 3.56 -8.98
N TYR A 161 9.95 4.57 -9.04
CA TYR A 161 9.66 5.94 -8.62
C TYR A 161 9.40 6.91 -9.78
N SER A 162 9.49 6.49 -11.03
CA SER A 162 9.23 7.35 -12.19
C SER A 162 7.75 7.71 -12.36
N GLY A 163 6.86 6.97 -11.68
CA GLY A 163 5.43 7.21 -11.63
C GLY A 163 4.87 7.21 -10.20
N ILE A 164 3.62 7.64 -10.08
CA ILE A 164 2.77 7.37 -8.92
C ILE A 164 1.90 6.19 -9.29
N VAL A 165 2.13 5.04 -8.66
CA VAL A 165 1.40 3.80 -8.93
C VAL A 165 0.38 3.59 -7.83
N ARG A 166 -0.85 3.23 -8.21
CA ARG A 166 -1.92 2.87 -7.30
C ARG A 166 -2.63 1.62 -7.80
N PHE A 167 -3.22 0.88 -6.87
CA PHE A 167 -4.03 -0.28 -7.21
C PHE A 167 -5.45 -0.10 -6.66
N ALA A 168 -6.46 -0.44 -7.45
CA ALA A 168 -7.87 -0.42 -7.06
C ALA A 168 -8.50 -1.79 -7.26
N ARG A 169 -9.40 -2.17 -6.35
CA ARG A 169 -10.11 -3.44 -6.37
C ARG A 169 -11.55 -3.32 -6.83
N GLY A 170 -12.16 -2.18 -6.61
CA GLY A 170 -13.57 -1.93 -6.92
C GLY A 170 -13.86 -0.44 -7.15
N PRO A 171 -15.15 -0.06 -7.22
CA PRO A 171 -15.56 1.30 -7.59
C PRO A 171 -15.14 2.36 -6.58
N LEU A 172 -15.13 2.07 -5.26
CA LEU A 172 -14.71 3.05 -4.25
C LEU A 172 -13.23 3.37 -4.36
N SER A 173 -12.39 2.35 -4.47
CA SER A 173 -10.96 2.52 -4.64
C SER A 173 -10.61 3.15 -5.99
N ALA A 174 -11.30 2.77 -7.07
CA ALA A 174 -11.07 3.36 -8.39
C ALA A 174 -11.37 4.87 -8.41
N SER A 175 -12.46 5.31 -7.79
CA SER A 175 -12.81 6.74 -7.67
C SER A 175 -11.77 7.50 -6.81
N SER A 176 -11.23 6.85 -5.78
CA SER A 176 -10.17 7.41 -4.92
C SER A 176 -8.81 7.49 -5.63
N VAL A 177 -8.53 6.57 -6.55
CA VAL A 177 -7.32 6.56 -7.37
C VAL A 177 -7.33 7.69 -8.40
N GLN A 178 -8.42 7.79 -9.16
CA GLN A 178 -8.60 8.79 -10.23
C GLN A 178 -10.09 9.08 -10.42
N PRO A 179 -10.57 10.29 -10.08
CA PRO A 179 -11.99 10.62 -10.16
C PRO A 179 -12.63 10.42 -11.55
N SER A 180 -11.89 10.61 -12.63
CA SER A 180 -12.41 10.41 -13.99
C SER A 180 -12.74 8.93 -14.29
N LEU A 181 -12.18 7.98 -13.52
CA LEU A 181 -12.52 6.56 -13.65
C LEU A 181 -13.90 6.22 -13.08
N GLN A 182 -14.43 7.02 -12.17
CA GLN A 182 -15.72 6.74 -11.54
C GLN A 182 -16.84 6.59 -12.58
N ASP A 183 -17.00 7.56 -13.45
CA ASP A 183 -18.07 7.53 -14.46
C ASP A 183 -17.78 6.52 -15.56
N MET A 184 -16.50 6.37 -15.94
CA MET A 184 -16.07 5.40 -16.95
C MET A 184 -16.37 3.97 -16.54
N LEU A 185 -16.17 3.66 -15.24
CA LEU A 185 -16.31 2.32 -14.66
C LEU A 185 -17.70 2.11 -14.01
N ASP A 186 -18.62 3.05 -14.12
CA ASP A 186 -19.97 2.88 -13.53
C ASP A 186 -20.65 1.63 -14.10
N GLY A 187 -21.06 0.71 -13.22
CA GLY A 187 -21.64 -0.57 -13.58
C GLY A 187 -20.67 -1.60 -14.22
N ILE A 188 -19.40 -1.26 -14.40
CA ILE A 188 -18.36 -2.18 -14.92
C ILE A 188 -17.73 -2.96 -13.78
N LYS A 189 -17.86 -4.29 -13.82
CA LYS A 189 -17.19 -5.19 -12.89
C LYS A 189 -15.80 -5.54 -13.41
N PHE A 190 -14.78 -5.26 -12.59
CA PHE A 190 -13.37 -5.60 -12.87
C PHE A 190 -12.77 -6.33 -11.67
N THR A 191 -11.67 -7.05 -11.87
CA THR A 191 -11.00 -7.82 -10.80
C THR A 191 -9.80 -7.12 -10.20
N GLY A 192 -9.30 -6.08 -10.86
CA GLY A 192 -8.22 -5.25 -10.39
C GLY A 192 -7.87 -4.18 -11.41
N LEU A 193 -7.36 -3.05 -10.93
CA LEU A 193 -6.98 -1.91 -11.73
C LEU A 193 -5.66 -1.34 -11.19
N TRP A 194 -4.64 -1.34 -12.02
CA TRP A 194 -3.42 -0.59 -11.78
C TRP A 194 -3.50 0.77 -12.47
N HIS A 195 -3.28 1.82 -11.74
CA HIS A 195 -3.22 3.18 -12.24
C HIS A 195 -1.80 3.73 -12.09
N VAL A 196 -1.33 4.44 -13.10
CA VAL A 196 -0.06 5.15 -13.05
C VAL A 196 -0.21 6.58 -13.52
N THR A 197 0.34 7.51 -12.75
CA THR A 197 0.59 8.89 -13.18
C THR A 197 2.08 9.02 -13.44
N ASP A 198 2.48 9.24 -14.67
CA ASP A 198 3.88 9.54 -15.01
C ASP A 198 4.27 10.90 -14.41
N LYS A 199 5.39 10.96 -13.68
CA LYS A 199 5.80 12.19 -13.00
C LYS A 199 6.30 13.28 -13.94
N ALA A 200 6.85 12.89 -15.08
CA ALA A 200 7.41 13.81 -16.06
C ALA A 200 6.35 14.39 -17.00
N THR A 201 5.53 13.51 -17.58
CA THR A 201 4.51 13.88 -18.58
C THR A 201 3.16 14.24 -17.98
N LYS A 202 2.90 13.84 -16.71
CA LYS A 202 1.59 13.91 -16.04
C LYS A 202 0.52 13.05 -16.71
N GLU A 203 0.90 12.18 -17.62
CA GLU A 203 -0.03 11.27 -18.26
C GLU A 203 -0.54 10.24 -17.26
N ASN A 204 -1.87 10.05 -17.24
CA ASN A 204 -2.55 9.05 -16.44
C ASN A 204 -2.91 7.85 -17.31
N ARG A 205 -2.61 6.65 -16.83
CA ARG A 205 -2.90 5.38 -17.51
C ARG A 205 -3.48 4.38 -16.54
N ALA A 206 -4.40 3.53 -17.02
CA ALA A 206 -4.98 2.45 -16.23
C ALA A 206 -4.88 1.11 -16.97
N PHE A 207 -4.47 0.08 -16.24
CA PHE A 207 -4.40 -1.30 -16.68
C PHE A 207 -5.41 -2.11 -15.89
N ILE A 208 -6.45 -2.59 -16.56
CA ILE A 208 -7.67 -3.11 -15.94
C ILE A 208 -7.83 -4.58 -16.29
N TYR A 209 -8.08 -5.42 -15.28
CA TYR A 209 -8.34 -6.85 -15.41
C TYR A 209 -9.82 -7.18 -15.24
N PHE A 210 -10.30 -8.15 -16.00
CA PHE A 210 -11.69 -8.60 -15.98
C PHE A 210 -11.79 -10.11 -15.73
N SER A 211 -12.86 -10.54 -15.07
CA SER A 211 -13.21 -11.96 -14.95
C SER A 211 -13.75 -12.53 -16.27
N ASP A 212 -14.44 -11.69 -17.04
CA ASP A 212 -15.14 -12.06 -18.27
C ASP A 212 -14.98 -11.01 -19.38
N ASN A 213 -15.31 -11.41 -20.62
CA ASN A 213 -15.18 -10.57 -21.79
C ASN A 213 -16.37 -9.62 -22.00
N GLU A 214 -17.49 -9.82 -21.31
CA GLU A 214 -18.66 -8.94 -21.44
C GLU A 214 -18.35 -7.56 -20.88
N MET A 215 -17.84 -7.50 -19.65
CA MET A 215 -17.46 -6.24 -19.00
C MET A 215 -16.32 -5.53 -19.73
N LEU A 216 -15.35 -6.29 -20.24
CA LEU A 216 -14.31 -5.74 -21.12
C LEU A 216 -14.90 -5.08 -22.36
N SER A 217 -15.82 -5.77 -23.04
CA SER A 217 -16.47 -5.27 -24.26
C SER A 217 -17.32 -4.04 -23.99
N GLU A 218 -18.01 -4.03 -22.84
CA GLU A 218 -18.82 -2.88 -22.43
C GLU A 218 -17.94 -1.64 -22.13
N LEU A 219 -16.81 -1.83 -21.41
CA LEU A 219 -15.90 -0.72 -21.17
C LEU A 219 -15.26 -0.20 -22.48
N LYS A 220 -14.91 -1.08 -23.41
CA LYS A 220 -14.33 -0.67 -24.70
C LYS A 220 -15.26 0.24 -25.50
N LYS A 221 -16.58 0.12 -25.39
CA LYS A 221 -17.53 1.03 -26.04
C LYS A 221 -17.52 2.44 -25.47
N ARG A 222 -17.10 2.61 -24.20
CA ARG A 222 -17.02 3.89 -23.49
C ARG A 222 -15.70 4.61 -23.66
N VAL A 223 -14.64 3.86 -24.01
CA VAL A 223 -13.27 4.39 -24.15
C VAL A 223 -13.04 4.77 -25.62
N PRO A 224 -12.61 6.02 -25.93
CA PRO A 224 -12.21 6.38 -27.27
C PRO A 224 -11.09 5.45 -27.78
N GLU A 225 -11.16 5.00 -29.03
CA GLU A 225 -10.17 4.08 -29.60
C GLU A 225 -8.74 4.62 -29.52
N ALA A 226 -8.58 5.93 -29.68
CA ALA A 226 -7.28 6.63 -29.58
C ALA A 226 -6.69 6.58 -28.15
N ASP A 227 -7.47 6.24 -27.14
CA ASP A 227 -7.03 6.12 -25.77
C ASP A 227 -6.74 4.65 -25.37
N ILE A 228 -7.06 3.68 -26.23
CA ILE A 228 -6.73 2.28 -26.01
C ILE A 228 -5.27 2.04 -26.39
N ILE A 229 -4.44 1.74 -25.40
CA ILE A 229 -3.01 1.42 -25.61
C ILE A 229 -2.86 -0.05 -26.00
N GLN A 230 -3.58 -0.94 -25.28
CA GLN A 230 -3.55 -2.37 -25.51
C GLN A 230 -4.87 -3.02 -25.06
N SER A 231 -5.31 -4.03 -25.80
CA SER A 231 -6.45 -4.87 -25.43
C SER A 231 -6.07 -6.34 -25.58
N GLY A 232 -6.35 -7.13 -24.56
CA GLY A 232 -6.16 -8.59 -24.54
C GLY A 232 -7.45 -9.31 -24.24
N GLU A 233 -7.38 -10.61 -23.91
CA GLU A 233 -8.53 -11.47 -23.69
C GLU A 233 -9.38 -11.03 -22.50
N LYS A 234 -8.74 -10.63 -21.38
CA LYS A 234 -9.41 -10.18 -20.12
C LYS A 234 -8.73 -8.95 -19.55
N LEU A 235 -8.16 -8.12 -20.40
CA LEU A 235 -7.44 -6.94 -19.97
C LEU A 235 -7.63 -5.76 -20.94
N LEU A 236 -7.56 -4.56 -20.38
CA LEU A 236 -7.56 -3.32 -21.13
C LEU A 236 -6.55 -2.35 -20.51
N TYR A 237 -5.67 -1.80 -21.36
CA TYR A 237 -4.72 -0.76 -20.99
C TYR A 237 -5.08 0.52 -21.72
N ILE A 238 -5.36 1.59 -20.98
CA ILE A 238 -5.89 2.84 -21.53
C ILE A 238 -5.15 4.06 -20.98
N LYS A 239 -5.24 5.15 -21.74
CA LYS A 239 -4.98 6.51 -21.25
C LYS A 239 -6.22 7.02 -20.54
N CYS A 240 -6.02 7.63 -19.37
CA CYS A 240 -7.09 8.27 -18.62
C CYS A 240 -6.99 9.79 -18.82
N ARG A 241 -7.94 10.38 -19.52
CA ARG A 241 -8.00 11.85 -19.67
C ARG A 241 -8.60 12.45 -18.42
N GLU A 242 -8.07 13.58 -17.96
CA GLU A 242 -8.78 14.40 -16.99
C GLU A 242 -10.03 14.95 -17.67
N LYS A 243 -11.17 15.00 -16.95
CA LYS A 243 -12.32 15.76 -17.43
C LYS A 243 -11.87 17.21 -17.57
N GLU A 244 -12.03 17.77 -18.77
CA GLU A 244 -11.90 19.22 -18.94
C GLU A 244 -12.82 19.87 -17.92
N ALA A 245 -12.24 20.70 -17.04
CA ALA A 245 -13.02 21.49 -16.13
C ALA A 245 -14.00 22.33 -17.00
N LEU A 246 -15.31 22.11 -16.83
CA LEU A 246 -16.32 22.95 -17.47
C LEU A 246 -15.91 24.40 -17.17
N PRO A 247 -15.82 25.28 -18.19
CA PRO A 247 -15.53 26.68 -17.95
C PRO A 247 -16.54 27.17 -16.93
N GLN A 248 -16.03 27.68 -15.80
CA GLN A 248 -16.88 28.28 -14.79
C GLN A 248 -17.66 29.38 -15.55
N SER A 249 -18.96 29.20 -15.66
CA SER A 249 -19.83 30.25 -16.20
C SER A 249 -19.57 31.47 -15.33
N SER A 250 -18.90 32.46 -15.91
CA SER A 250 -18.78 33.77 -15.30
C SER A 250 -20.21 34.27 -15.08
N SER A 251 -20.69 34.12 -13.85
CA SER A 251 -21.94 34.77 -13.42
C SER A 251 -21.69 36.27 -13.46
N PRO A 252 -22.41 37.01 -14.24
CA PRO A 252 -22.33 38.45 -14.18
C PRO A 252 -23.20 38.92 -13.00
N PHE A 253 -22.55 39.25 -11.88
CA PHE A 253 -23.08 40.15 -10.86
C PHE A 253 -21.96 41.01 -10.30
#